data_1a113c6af663817b1b2e33a8619846c0
#
_entry.id   1a113c6af663817b1b2e33a8619846c0
#
_cell.length_a   1.000
_cell.length_b   1.000
_cell.length_c   1.000
_cell.angle_alpha   90.00
_cell.angle_beta   90.00
_cell.angle_gamma   90.00
#
_symmetry.space_group_name_H-M   'P 1'
#
loop_
_entity.id
_entity.type
_entity.pdbx_description
1 polymer ?
#
loop_
_entity_poly.entity_id
_entity_poly.type
_entity_poly.pdbx_seq_one_letter_code
_entity_poly.pdbx_strand_id
1 'polypeptide(L)'
;IAPEIFSNSMSKANSWQSLKEDIKNDFASILYELFENTELHARDNSPLIKSMRGFLVKELLLNKNEILDKYDEIKEYLVQIETFKNENSKYISESLNLLEMTIFDNGKGLAKSISKTDNFSFEEELKLVTKCFNKHVTSTENESRGVGLYEVMEMIVKYKGLFILRTGRTHLIIDYKQIEISGSQINFKNIIKKEYQPIIGTSYTIILPLLIQKDSLNA
;
A
#
# COMPACT_ATOMS: atom_id res chain seq x y z
N ILE A 1 6.51 -11.07 -15.38
CA ILE A 1 6.67 -9.58 -15.30
C ILE A 1 6.87 -9.14 -13.84
N ALA A 2 5.95 -9.46 -12.90
CA ALA A 2 6.10 -9.00 -11.51
C ALA A 2 7.39 -9.50 -10.81
N PRO A 3 7.77 -10.79 -10.88
CA PRO A 3 9.03 -11.27 -10.28
C PRO A 3 10.27 -10.57 -10.81
N GLU A 4 10.31 -10.25 -12.10
CA GLU A 4 11.43 -9.55 -12.75
C GLU A 4 11.55 -8.10 -12.28
N ILE A 5 10.41 -7.41 -12.07
CA ILE A 5 10.38 -6.05 -11.54
C ILE A 5 11.02 -6.02 -10.15
N PHE A 6 10.62 -6.92 -9.27
CA PHE A 6 11.15 -6.98 -7.91
C PHE A 6 12.64 -7.35 -7.89
N SER A 7 13.06 -8.34 -8.68
CA SER A 7 14.48 -8.74 -8.74
C SER A 7 15.40 -7.64 -9.23
N ASN A 8 14.95 -6.81 -10.19
CA ASN A 8 15.73 -5.71 -10.75
C ASN A 8 15.74 -4.47 -9.86
N SER A 9 14.72 -4.29 -9.01
CA SER A 9 14.58 -3.12 -8.13
C SER A 9 15.30 -3.27 -6.79
N MET A 10 15.73 -4.49 -6.44
CA MET A 10 16.43 -4.75 -5.19
C MET A 10 17.94 -4.75 -5.41
N SER A 11 18.64 -3.84 -4.73
CA SER A 11 20.09 -3.63 -4.86
C SER A 11 20.92 -4.83 -4.41
N LYS A 12 20.34 -5.73 -3.61
CA LYS A 12 20.89 -7.03 -3.26
C LYS A 12 19.93 -8.10 -3.75
N ALA A 13 20.23 -8.71 -4.88
CA ALA A 13 19.49 -9.85 -5.43
C ALA A 13 19.16 -10.93 -4.37
N ASN A 14 19.98 -11.01 -3.33
CA ASN A 14 19.81 -11.95 -2.22
C ASN A 14 18.57 -11.71 -1.36
N SER A 15 18.11 -10.46 -1.16
CA SER A 15 16.93 -10.20 -0.30
C SER A 15 15.64 -10.73 -0.93
N TRP A 16 15.43 -10.51 -2.23
CA TRP A 16 14.27 -11.06 -2.94
C TRP A 16 14.37 -12.58 -3.11
N GLN A 17 15.55 -13.09 -3.47
CA GLN A 17 15.77 -14.52 -3.67
C GLN A 17 15.58 -15.34 -2.38
N SER A 18 15.92 -14.76 -1.21
CA SER A 18 15.74 -15.41 0.09
C SER A 18 14.28 -15.42 0.60
N LEU A 19 13.36 -14.69 -0.04
CA LEU A 19 11.95 -14.77 0.30
C LEU A 19 11.33 -16.06 -0.20
N LYS A 20 10.43 -16.64 0.60
CA LYS A 20 9.64 -17.80 0.20
C LYS A 20 8.73 -17.44 -0.98
N GLU A 21 8.42 -18.43 -1.82
CA GLU A 21 7.67 -18.24 -3.04
C GLU A 21 6.24 -17.74 -2.80
N ASP A 22 5.60 -18.18 -1.72
CA ASP A 22 4.28 -17.69 -1.31
C ASP A 22 4.29 -16.18 -0.99
N ILE A 23 5.34 -15.68 -0.33
CA ILE A 23 5.51 -14.25 -0.03
C ILE A 23 5.69 -13.45 -1.34
N LYS A 24 6.48 -13.97 -2.27
CA LYS A 24 6.69 -13.33 -3.58
C LYS A 24 5.39 -13.24 -4.37
N ASN A 25 4.59 -14.30 -4.34
CA ASN A 25 3.30 -14.34 -5.01
C ASN A 25 2.30 -13.35 -4.39
N ASP A 26 2.25 -13.27 -3.07
CA ASP A 26 1.40 -12.30 -2.37
C ASP A 26 1.79 -10.84 -2.71
N PHE A 27 3.10 -10.53 -2.76
CA PHE A 27 3.56 -9.20 -3.14
C PHE A 27 3.24 -8.88 -4.61
N ALA A 28 3.35 -9.87 -5.49
CA ALA A 28 2.95 -9.72 -6.88
C ALA A 28 1.43 -9.49 -7.02
N SER A 29 0.61 -10.15 -6.19
CA SER A 29 -0.83 -9.95 -6.16
C SER A 29 -1.20 -8.54 -5.70
N ILE A 30 -0.58 -8.01 -4.64
CA ILE A 30 -0.78 -6.62 -4.20
C ILE A 30 -0.50 -5.64 -5.36
N LEU A 31 0.65 -5.80 -6.02
CA LEU A 31 1.02 -4.94 -7.14
C LEU A 31 0.01 -5.02 -8.28
N TYR A 32 -0.45 -6.24 -8.59
CA TYR A 32 -1.43 -6.48 -9.65
C TYR A 32 -2.77 -5.81 -9.33
N GLU A 33 -3.33 -6.02 -8.13
CA GLU A 33 -4.61 -5.45 -7.70
C GLU A 33 -4.59 -3.91 -7.74
N LEU A 34 -3.54 -3.30 -7.21
CA LEU A 34 -3.43 -1.85 -7.23
C LEU A 34 -3.23 -1.30 -8.65
N PHE A 35 -2.48 -2.01 -9.49
CA PHE A 35 -2.28 -1.60 -10.87
C PHE A 35 -3.55 -1.78 -11.71
N GLU A 36 -4.34 -2.82 -11.47
CA GLU A 36 -5.65 -3.00 -12.08
C GLU A 36 -6.63 -1.89 -11.67
N ASN A 37 -6.62 -1.46 -10.40
CA ASN A 37 -7.39 -0.31 -9.96
C ASN A 37 -7.04 0.97 -10.74
N THR A 38 -5.76 1.19 -11.06
CA THR A 38 -5.38 2.34 -11.91
C THR A 38 -5.88 2.20 -13.34
N GLU A 39 -5.93 0.99 -13.90
CA GLU A 39 -6.50 0.73 -15.24
C GLU A 39 -7.98 1.09 -15.31
N LEU A 40 -8.73 0.73 -14.28
CA LEU A 40 -10.18 0.91 -14.25
C LEU A 40 -10.61 2.34 -13.96
N HIS A 41 -9.88 3.03 -13.10
CA HIS A 41 -10.26 4.33 -12.54
C HIS A 41 -9.51 5.52 -13.15
N ALA A 42 -8.37 5.28 -13.81
CA ALA A 42 -7.61 6.34 -14.48
C ALA A 42 -8.12 6.67 -15.89
N ARG A 43 -9.02 5.86 -16.46
CA ARG A 43 -9.62 6.16 -17.76
C ARG A 43 -10.66 7.27 -17.60
N ASP A 44 -10.23 8.51 -17.77
CA ASP A 44 -11.17 9.59 -18.05
C ASP A 44 -11.50 9.58 -19.55
N ASN A 45 -12.79 9.64 -19.89
CA ASN A 45 -13.27 9.75 -21.27
C ASN A 45 -13.01 11.15 -21.88
N SER A 46 -12.28 12.02 -21.16
CA SER A 46 -11.91 13.33 -21.66
C SER A 46 -10.79 13.22 -22.71
N PRO A 47 -11.02 13.68 -23.93
CA PRO A 47 -9.99 13.65 -24.98
C PRO A 47 -8.79 14.57 -24.69
N LEU A 48 -8.89 15.43 -23.68
CA LEU A 48 -7.90 16.44 -23.33
C LEU A 48 -6.85 15.95 -22.30
N ILE A 49 -7.18 14.90 -21.53
CA ILE A 49 -6.27 14.38 -20.49
C ILE A 49 -5.81 12.98 -20.89
N LYS A 50 -4.52 12.86 -21.22
CA LYS A 50 -3.93 11.55 -21.45
C LYS A 50 -3.87 10.78 -20.14
N SER A 51 -4.40 9.57 -20.12
CA SER A 51 -4.27 8.66 -18.99
C SER A 51 -2.78 8.35 -18.76
N MET A 52 -2.31 8.62 -17.55
CA MET A 52 -0.97 8.30 -17.08
C MET A 52 -1.08 7.45 -15.83
N ARG A 53 -0.29 6.41 -15.77
CA ARG A 53 -0.15 5.55 -14.60
C ARG A 53 1.25 5.00 -14.54
N GLY A 54 1.67 4.65 -13.35
CA GLY A 54 3.00 4.10 -13.15
C GLY A 54 3.13 3.41 -11.82
N PHE A 55 4.26 2.78 -11.65
CA PHE A 55 4.66 2.19 -10.37
C PHE A 55 6.16 2.42 -10.14
N LEU A 56 6.51 2.44 -8.85
CA LEU A 56 7.88 2.48 -8.36
C LEU A 56 8.02 1.38 -7.31
N VAL A 57 9.10 0.63 -7.40
CA VAL A 57 9.48 -0.38 -6.40
C VAL A 57 10.90 -0.11 -5.96
N LYS A 58 11.16 -0.08 -4.66
CA LYS A 58 12.50 0.09 -4.10
C LYS A 58 12.66 -0.67 -2.79
N GLU A 59 13.89 -1.11 -2.53
CA GLU A 59 14.31 -1.61 -1.23
C GLU A 59 14.84 -0.45 -0.39
N LEU A 60 14.42 -0.39 0.87
CA LEU A 60 14.93 0.54 1.86
C LEU A 60 15.70 -0.25 2.92
N LEU A 61 16.94 0.15 3.13
CA LEU A 61 17.80 -0.39 4.19
C LEU A 61 18.01 0.72 5.21
N LEU A 62 17.30 0.65 6.34
CA LEU A 62 17.30 1.70 7.35
C LEU A 62 18.11 1.25 8.59
N ASN A 63 19.07 2.04 8.98
CA ASN A 63 19.67 1.93 10.29
C ASN A 63 18.87 2.74 11.34
N LYS A 64 19.18 2.55 12.62
CA LYS A 64 18.45 3.16 13.73
C LYS A 64 18.39 4.70 13.66
N ASN A 65 19.47 5.35 13.24
CA ASN A 65 19.53 6.82 13.15
C ASN A 65 18.63 7.31 12.00
N GLU A 66 18.62 6.62 10.86
CA GLU A 66 17.75 6.97 9.74
C GLU A 66 16.26 6.82 10.07
N ILE A 67 15.90 5.83 10.88
CA ILE A 67 14.53 5.67 11.39
C ILE A 67 14.11 6.87 12.24
N LEU A 68 15.02 7.37 13.08
CA LEU A 68 14.73 8.47 14.00
C LEU A 68 14.68 9.84 13.32
N ASP A 69 15.48 10.05 12.27
CA ASP A 69 15.74 11.38 11.73
C ASP A 69 15.01 11.71 10.43
N LYS A 70 14.64 10.70 9.62
CA LYS A 70 14.18 10.95 8.25
C LYS A 70 12.68 10.74 7.99
N TYR A 71 11.96 10.07 8.88
CA TYR A 71 10.62 9.55 8.59
C TYR A 71 9.59 9.90 9.66
N ASP A 72 9.42 11.18 9.99
CA ASP A 72 8.55 11.63 11.09
C ASP A 72 7.13 11.07 11.03
N GLU A 73 6.49 11.07 9.86
CA GLU A 73 5.09 10.64 9.73
C GLU A 73 4.88 9.13 9.94
N ILE A 74 5.90 8.32 9.71
CA ILE A 74 5.83 6.85 9.83
C ILE A 74 6.81 6.30 10.88
N LYS A 75 7.41 7.17 11.67
CA LYS A 75 8.41 6.85 12.67
C LYS A 75 7.92 5.81 13.69
N GLU A 76 6.71 5.99 14.21
CA GLU A 76 6.13 5.04 15.16
C GLU A 76 6.03 3.63 14.58
N TYR A 77 5.57 3.51 13.34
CA TYR A 77 5.52 2.24 12.62
C TYR A 77 6.93 1.63 12.47
N LEU A 78 7.91 2.40 12.02
CA LEU A 78 9.29 1.91 11.83
C LEU A 78 9.91 1.42 13.14
N VAL A 79 9.74 2.15 14.24
CA VAL A 79 10.20 1.76 15.58
C VAL A 79 9.52 0.47 16.04
N GLN A 80 8.23 0.31 15.80
CA GLN A 80 7.49 -0.91 16.14
C GLN A 80 8.02 -2.14 15.37
N ILE A 81 8.28 -2.00 14.07
CA ILE A 81 8.80 -3.10 13.25
C ILE A 81 10.23 -3.44 13.64
N GLU A 82 11.07 -2.44 13.92
CA GLU A 82 12.44 -2.69 14.41
C GLU A 82 12.42 -3.43 15.75
N THR A 83 11.57 -3.01 16.68
CA THR A 83 11.38 -3.68 17.98
C THR A 83 10.95 -5.12 17.77
N PHE A 84 9.90 -5.36 16.96
CA PHE A 84 9.43 -6.69 16.62
C PHE A 84 10.54 -7.57 16.05
N LYS A 85 11.34 -7.05 15.12
CA LYS A 85 12.48 -7.78 14.53
C LYS A 85 13.50 -8.16 15.60
N ASN A 86 13.87 -7.23 16.49
CA ASN A 86 14.89 -7.42 17.50
C ASN A 86 14.46 -8.41 18.61
N GLU A 87 13.17 -8.42 18.99
CA GLU A 87 12.61 -9.37 19.96
C GLU A 87 12.52 -10.81 19.41
N ASN A 88 12.57 -10.97 18.09
CA ASN A 88 12.49 -12.28 17.44
C ASN A 88 13.86 -12.71 16.90
N SER A 89 14.61 -13.46 17.70
CA SER A 89 15.98 -13.94 17.37
C SER A 89 16.10 -14.75 16.08
N LYS A 90 14.99 -15.15 15.47
CA LYS A 90 14.96 -15.85 14.18
C LYS A 90 15.27 -14.94 12.99
N TYR A 91 15.18 -13.63 13.13
CA TYR A 91 15.49 -12.70 12.05
C TYR A 91 16.94 -12.26 12.09
N ILE A 92 17.53 -12.09 10.90
CA ILE A 92 18.95 -11.73 10.75
C ILE A 92 18.95 -10.39 10.03
N SER A 93 19.36 -9.34 10.69
CA SER A 93 19.85 -8.12 10.04
C SER A 93 20.11 -7.06 11.09
N GLU A 94 21.20 -6.35 10.98
CA GLU A 94 21.46 -5.13 11.78
C GLU A 94 20.58 -3.96 11.32
N SER A 95 20.18 -3.96 10.04
CA SER A 95 19.33 -2.94 9.44
C SER A 95 17.87 -3.41 9.35
N LEU A 96 16.93 -2.48 9.31
CA LEU A 96 15.55 -2.73 8.95
C LEU A 96 15.41 -2.72 7.42
N ASN A 97 15.12 -3.88 6.85
CA ASN A 97 14.92 -4.03 5.42
C ASN A 97 13.44 -3.91 5.10
N LEU A 98 13.09 -3.00 4.21
CA LEU A 98 11.73 -2.74 3.79
C LEU A 98 11.63 -2.78 2.26
N LEU A 99 10.51 -3.27 1.76
CA LEU A 99 10.08 -3.12 0.37
C LEU A 99 9.06 -1.98 0.31
N GLU A 100 9.36 -0.94 -0.45
CA GLU A 100 8.40 0.12 -0.76
C GLU A 100 7.90 -0.06 -2.19
N MET A 101 6.58 -0.09 -2.35
CA MET A 101 5.88 -0.13 -3.63
C MET A 101 4.95 1.06 -3.72
N THR A 102 5.11 1.89 -4.74
CA THR A 102 4.19 3.01 -5.02
C THR A 102 3.55 2.81 -6.38
N ILE A 103 2.23 2.83 -6.43
CA ILE A 103 1.43 2.77 -7.65
C ILE A 103 0.63 4.07 -7.73
N PHE A 104 0.56 4.68 -8.91
CA PHE A 104 -0.15 5.94 -9.08
C PHE A 104 -0.81 6.06 -10.45
N ASP A 105 -1.84 6.91 -10.49
CA ASP A 105 -2.56 7.32 -11.70
C ASP A 105 -2.92 8.82 -11.67
N ASN A 106 -3.36 9.35 -12.81
CA ASN A 106 -3.91 10.69 -12.95
C ASN A 106 -5.42 10.70 -13.24
N GLY A 107 -6.14 9.68 -12.75
CA GLY A 107 -7.60 9.59 -12.91
C GLY A 107 -8.41 10.50 -12.01
N LYS A 108 -9.70 10.19 -11.85
CA LYS A 108 -10.63 11.01 -11.05
C LYS A 108 -10.32 11.04 -9.56
N GLY A 109 -9.58 10.07 -9.06
CA GLY A 109 -9.45 9.79 -7.63
C GLY A 109 -10.58 8.92 -7.09
N LEU A 110 -10.35 8.29 -5.92
CA LEU A 110 -11.26 7.27 -5.38
C LEU A 110 -12.66 7.80 -5.08
N ALA A 111 -12.78 8.92 -4.38
CA ALA A 111 -14.09 9.45 -4.01
C ALA A 111 -14.96 9.75 -5.23
N LYS A 112 -14.40 10.41 -6.24
CA LYS A 112 -15.13 10.75 -7.48
C LYS A 112 -15.44 9.53 -8.32
N SER A 113 -14.70 8.44 -8.21
CA SER A 113 -14.95 7.22 -8.98
C SER A 113 -16.23 6.50 -8.53
N ILE A 114 -16.60 6.62 -7.24
CA ILE A 114 -17.79 5.97 -6.67
C ILE A 114 -18.94 6.93 -6.36
N SER A 115 -18.71 8.24 -6.44
CA SER A 115 -19.72 9.27 -6.21
C SER A 115 -20.43 9.65 -7.50
N LYS A 116 -21.72 10.05 -7.38
CA LYS A 116 -22.50 10.66 -8.47
C LYS A 116 -22.28 12.17 -8.57
N THR A 117 -21.60 12.78 -7.62
CA THR A 117 -21.31 14.22 -7.55
C THR A 117 -19.81 14.44 -7.41
N ASP A 118 -19.31 15.52 -7.95
CA ASP A 118 -17.93 15.96 -7.84
C ASP A 118 -17.70 16.99 -6.72
N ASN A 119 -18.78 17.44 -6.09
CA ASN A 119 -18.74 18.45 -5.04
C ASN A 119 -19.15 17.83 -3.69
N PHE A 120 -18.19 17.65 -2.80
CA PHE A 120 -18.38 17.13 -1.45
C PHE A 120 -17.40 17.80 -0.47
N SER A 121 -17.80 17.84 0.81
CA SER A 121 -16.94 18.26 1.91
C SER A 121 -15.76 17.29 2.08
N PHE A 122 -14.75 17.68 2.86
CA PHE A 122 -13.64 16.76 3.17
C PHE A 122 -14.12 15.52 3.93
N GLU A 123 -15.05 15.69 4.86
CA GLU A 123 -15.63 14.57 5.62
C GLU A 123 -16.39 13.58 4.75
N GLU A 124 -17.11 14.08 3.75
CA GLU A 124 -17.81 13.24 2.78
C GLU A 124 -16.80 12.51 1.87
N GLU A 125 -15.78 13.22 1.40
CA GLU A 125 -14.67 12.62 0.64
C GLU A 125 -14.01 11.49 1.43
N LEU A 126 -13.67 11.73 2.70
CA LEU A 126 -13.06 10.76 3.58
C LEU A 126 -13.94 9.52 3.78
N LYS A 127 -15.27 9.71 3.95
CA LYS A 127 -16.23 8.61 4.05
C LYS A 127 -16.29 7.78 2.76
N LEU A 128 -16.30 8.44 1.60
CA LEU A 128 -16.26 7.76 0.31
C LEU A 128 -14.95 6.97 0.13
N VAL A 129 -13.81 7.59 0.40
CA VAL A 129 -12.49 6.94 0.31
C VAL A 129 -12.40 5.73 1.23
N THR A 130 -12.81 5.87 2.50
CA THR A 130 -12.76 4.75 3.45
C THR A 130 -13.71 3.61 3.08
N LYS A 131 -14.84 3.92 2.45
CA LYS A 131 -15.77 2.91 1.93
C LYS A 131 -15.16 2.04 0.83
N CYS A 132 -14.21 2.56 0.03
CA CYS A 132 -13.56 1.81 -1.05
C CYS A 132 -12.75 0.61 -0.56
N PHE A 133 -12.43 0.53 0.72
CA PHE A 133 -11.70 -0.61 1.31
C PHE A 133 -12.59 -1.81 1.65
N ASN A 134 -13.92 -1.66 1.63
CA ASN A 134 -14.83 -2.77 1.89
C ASN A 134 -15.03 -3.63 0.64
N LYS A 135 -15.32 -4.93 0.83
CA LYS A 135 -15.67 -5.83 -0.29
C LYS A 135 -16.91 -5.33 -1.05
N HIS A 136 -16.90 -5.55 -2.34
CA HIS A 136 -18.01 -5.22 -3.25
C HIS A 136 -18.33 -3.73 -3.36
N VAL A 137 -17.42 -2.85 -2.97
CA VAL A 137 -17.51 -1.42 -3.27
C VAL A 137 -16.77 -1.15 -4.56
N THR A 138 -17.49 -0.97 -5.64
CA THR A 138 -16.94 -0.73 -6.97
C THR A 138 -17.70 0.37 -7.69
N SER A 139 -17.04 1.03 -8.63
CA SER A 139 -17.67 1.99 -9.56
C SER A 139 -18.30 1.30 -10.77
N THR A 140 -18.13 -0.02 -10.93
CA THR A 140 -18.66 -0.81 -12.05
C THR A 140 -19.85 -1.65 -11.60
N GLU A 141 -20.77 -2.00 -12.52
CA GLU A 141 -21.93 -2.88 -12.26
C GLU A 141 -21.55 -4.35 -12.03
N ASN A 142 -20.28 -4.70 -12.13
CA ASN A 142 -19.82 -6.08 -11.99
C ASN A 142 -19.58 -6.41 -10.50
N GLU A 143 -20.48 -7.19 -9.89
CA GLU A 143 -20.44 -7.59 -8.48
C GLU A 143 -19.21 -8.43 -8.09
N SER A 144 -18.52 -9.06 -9.05
CA SER A 144 -17.27 -9.79 -8.79
C SER A 144 -16.05 -8.85 -8.54
N ARG A 145 -16.21 -7.54 -8.73
CA ARG A 145 -15.19 -6.51 -8.55
C ARG A 145 -15.36 -5.78 -7.21
N GLY A 146 -14.38 -4.98 -6.86
CA GLY A 146 -14.39 -4.22 -5.60
C GLY A 146 -13.85 -5.03 -4.42
N VAL A 147 -12.94 -5.96 -4.68
CA VAL A 147 -12.27 -6.77 -3.65
C VAL A 147 -10.81 -6.34 -3.47
N GLY A 148 -10.18 -5.74 -4.49
CA GLY A 148 -8.75 -5.49 -4.54
C GLY A 148 -8.19 -4.68 -3.35
N LEU A 149 -8.77 -3.53 -2.98
CA LEU A 149 -8.30 -2.77 -1.82
C LEU A 149 -8.53 -3.51 -0.50
N TYR A 150 -9.56 -4.33 -0.42
CA TYR A 150 -9.80 -5.19 0.74
C TYR A 150 -8.69 -6.24 0.88
N GLU A 151 -8.34 -6.94 -0.19
CA GLU A 151 -7.25 -7.92 -0.21
C GLU A 151 -5.90 -7.30 0.10
N VAL A 152 -5.64 -6.08 -0.41
CA VAL A 152 -4.46 -5.30 -0.03
C VAL A 152 -4.40 -5.08 1.48
N MET A 153 -5.51 -4.74 2.14
CA MET A 153 -5.54 -4.57 3.61
C MET A 153 -5.29 -5.89 4.35
N GLU A 154 -5.81 -7.02 3.85
CA GLU A 154 -5.50 -8.35 4.42
C GLU A 154 -3.98 -8.62 4.36
N MET A 155 -3.33 -8.30 3.24
CA MET A 155 -1.88 -8.44 3.08
C MET A 155 -1.09 -7.48 3.98
N ILE A 156 -1.54 -6.23 4.14
CA ILE A 156 -0.94 -5.26 5.09
C ILE A 156 -0.95 -5.85 6.51
N VAL A 157 -2.05 -6.44 6.95
CA VAL A 157 -2.13 -7.09 8.26
C VAL A 157 -1.21 -8.30 8.34
N LYS A 158 -1.25 -9.19 7.32
CA LYS A 158 -0.45 -10.41 7.25
C LYS A 158 1.04 -10.15 7.37
N TYR A 159 1.53 -9.16 6.65
CA TYR A 159 2.97 -8.84 6.56
C TYR A 159 3.40 -7.68 7.47
N LYS A 160 2.54 -7.22 8.39
CA LYS A 160 2.83 -6.09 9.28
C LYS A 160 3.24 -4.83 8.53
N GLY A 161 2.57 -4.57 7.41
CA GLY A 161 2.87 -3.47 6.53
C GLY A 161 2.29 -2.13 6.98
N LEU A 162 2.64 -1.11 6.21
CA LEU A 162 2.08 0.24 6.26
C LEU A 162 1.50 0.58 4.90
N PHE A 163 0.34 1.21 4.89
CA PHE A 163 -0.31 1.69 3.69
C PHE A 163 -0.48 3.21 3.74
N ILE A 164 -0.07 3.89 2.67
CA ILE A 164 -0.22 5.33 2.52
C ILE A 164 -1.06 5.58 1.27
N LEU A 165 -2.12 6.35 1.40
CA LEU A 165 -3.00 6.75 0.32
C LEU A 165 -3.00 8.26 0.14
N ARG A 166 -2.89 8.71 -1.11
CA ARG A 166 -3.09 10.10 -1.50
C ARG A 166 -4.06 10.14 -2.67
N THR A 167 -5.25 10.78 -2.48
CA THR A 167 -6.29 10.91 -3.51
C THR A 167 -7.15 12.14 -3.23
N GLY A 168 -7.49 12.93 -4.25
CA GLY A 168 -8.22 14.18 -4.04
C GLY A 168 -7.55 15.05 -2.97
N ARG A 169 -8.28 15.43 -1.92
CA ARG A 169 -7.75 16.14 -0.73
C ARG A 169 -7.26 15.19 0.34
N THR A 170 -7.65 13.93 0.26
CA THR A 170 -7.43 12.93 1.31
C THR A 170 -6.00 12.38 1.30
N HIS A 171 -5.36 12.37 2.46
CA HIS A 171 -4.13 11.64 2.75
C HIS A 171 -4.35 10.76 3.98
N LEU A 172 -4.13 9.46 3.82
CA LEU A 172 -4.24 8.46 4.88
C LEU A 172 -2.91 7.76 5.09
N ILE A 173 -2.56 7.52 6.36
CA ILE A 173 -1.47 6.61 6.75
C ILE A 173 -2.09 5.58 7.67
N ILE A 174 -1.97 4.32 7.30
CA ILE A 174 -2.65 3.18 7.94
C ILE A 174 -1.60 2.12 8.27
N ASP A 175 -1.35 1.93 9.55
CA ASP A 175 -0.52 0.86 10.11
C ASP A 175 -1.35 -0.44 10.21
N TYR A 176 -0.70 -1.60 10.05
CA TYR A 176 -1.34 -2.91 10.16
C TYR A 176 -2.13 -3.14 11.45
N LYS A 177 -1.72 -2.53 12.57
CA LYS A 177 -2.43 -2.62 13.86
C LYS A 177 -3.73 -1.80 13.91
N GLN A 178 -3.87 -0.86 13.00
CA GLN A 178 -5.03 0.03 12.90
C GLN A 178 -6.16 -0.56 12.05
N ILE A 179 -5.94 -1.75 11.48
CA ILE A 179 -6.86 -2.43 10.58
C ILE A 179 -7.59 -3.55 11.32
N GLU A 180 -8.91 -3.46 11.38
CA GLU A 180 -9.78 -4.53 11.86
C GLU A 180 -10.63 -5.06 10.72
N ILE A 181 -10.47 -6.34 10.43
CA ILE A 181 -11.19 -7.03 9.37
C ILE A 181 -12.34 -7.82 10.00
N SER A 182 -13.57 -7.52 9.58
CA SER A 182 -14.79 -8.18 10.05
C SER A 182 -15.68 -8.54 8.87
N GLY A 183 -15.67 -9.82 8.48
CA GLY A 183 -16.42 -10.30 7.32
C GLY A 183 -16.00 -9.59 6.03
N SER A 184 -16.89 -8.80 5.44
CA SER A 184 -16.63 -8.02 4.21
C SER A 184 -16.25 -6.56 4.48
N GLN A 185 -16.10 -6.17 5.74
CA GLN A 185 -15.85 -4.79 6.14
C GLN A 185 -14.47 -4.61 6.76
N ILE A 186 -13.88 -3.45 6.50
CA ILE A 186 -12.67 -2.98 7.14
C ILE A 186 -13.01 -1.78 8.01
N ASN A 187 -12.62 -1.87 9.27
CA ASN A 187 -12.70 -0.77 10.23
C ASN A 187 -11.30 -0.28 10.56
N PHE A 188 -11.13 1.02 10.55
CA PHE A 188 -9.85 1.65 10.86
C PHE A 188 -9.89 2.31 12.23
N LYS A 189 -8.86 2.07 13.05
CA LYS A 189 -8.69 2.70 14.35
C LYS A 189 -7.48 3.62 14.36
N ASN A 190 -7.69 4.87 14.79
CA ASN A 190 -6.61 5.85 15.04
C ASN A 190 -5.67 6.09 13.85
N ILE A 191 -6.16 5.92 12.62
CA ILE A 191 -5.36 6.19 11.43
C ILE A 191 -5.09 7.69 11.28
N ILE A 192 -3.94 8.02 10.72
CA ILE A 192 -3.60 9.41 10.40
C ILE A 192 -4.41 9.83 9.18
N LYS A 193 -5.17 10.93 9.34
CA LYS A 193 -6.01 11.54 8.29
C LYS A 193 -5.62 12.99 8.17
N LYS A 194 -5.21 13.40 6.98
CA LYS A 194 -4.85 14.80 6.71
C LYS A 194 -5.59 15.30 5.48
N GLU A 195 -6.02 16.56 5.53
CA GLU A 195 -6.51 17.29 4.39
C GLU A 195 -5.36 18.07 3.74
N TYR A 196 -5.20 17.91 2.44
CA TYR A 196 -4.23 18.65 1.64
C TYR A 196 -4.91 19.36 0.46
N GLN A 197 -4.17 20.19 -0.27
CA GLN A 197 -4.63 20.68 -1.56
C GLN A 197 -4.99 19.54 -2.47
N PRO A 198 -6.10 19.64 -3.24
CA PRO A 198 -6.56 18.55 -4.08
C PRO A 198 -5.55 18.21 -5.18
N ILE A 199 -5.37 16.91 -5.40
CA ILE A 199 -4.61 16.38 -6.53
C ILE A 199 -5.54 15.66 -7.50
N ILE A 200 -5.09 15.53 -8.75
CA ILE A 200 -5.71 14.65 -9.74
C ILE A 200 -5.12 13.25 -9.57
N GLY A 201 -5.98 12.23 -9.58
CA GLY A 201 -5.55 10.84 -9.49
C GLY A 201 -5.43 10.28 -8.08
N THR A 202 -4.77 9.14 -8.02
CA THR A 202 -4.55 8.40 -6.78
C THR A 202 -3.10 7.89 -6.74
N SER A 203 -2.50 7.91 -5.56
CA SER A 203 -1.24 7.24 -5.27
C SER A 203 -1.41 6.34 -4.06
N TYR A 204 -1.01 5.08 -4.22
CA TYR A 204 -0.94 4.07 -3.18
C TYR A 204 0.52 3.76 -2.90
N THR A 205 0.98 3.92 -1.68
CA THR A 205 2.31 3.48 -1.26
C THR A 205 2.16 2.41 -0.19
N ILE A 206 2.81 1.28 -0.40
CA ILE A 206 2.86 0.16 0.53
C ILE A 206 4.30 -0.01 0.99
N ILE A 207 4.50 -0.15 2.28
CA ILE A 207 5.79 -0.46 2.88
C ILE A 207 5.65 -1.79 3.62
N LEU A 208 6.41 -2.79 3.21
CA LEU A 208 6.40 -4.12 3.78
C LEU A 208 7.78 -4.45 4.39
N PRO A 209 7.84 -4.94 5.64
CA PRO A 209 9.10 -5.38 6.21
C PRO A 209 9.55 -6.70 5.58
N LEU A 210 10.78 -6.74 5.09
CA LEU A 210 11.44 -7.94 4.59
C LEU A 210 12.11 -8.66 5.77
N LEU A 211 11.32 -9.44 6.50
CA LEU A 211 11.78 -10.16 7.69
C LEU A 211 12.38 -11.51 7.28
N ILE A 212 13.67 -11.49 6.90
CA ILE A 212 14.41 -12.69 6.46
C ILE A 212 14.72 -13.58 7.67
N GLN A 213 14.28 -14.83 7.63
CA GLN A 213 14.54 -15.81 8.69
C GLN A 213 15.91 -16.50 8.51
N LYS A 214 16.54 -16.89 9.62
CA LYS A 214 17.85 -17.59 9.63
C LYS A 214 17.83 -18.87 8.81
N ASP A 215 16.73 -19.60 8.86
CA ASP A 215 16.61 -20.89 8.19
C ASP A 215 16.53 -20.78 6.65
N SER A 216 16.18 -19.61 6.11
CA SER A 216 16.10 -19.39 4.66
C SER A 216 17.46 -19.10 3.99
N LEU A 217 18.56 -18.96 4.75
CA LEU A 217 19.89 -18.75 4.19
C LEU A 217 20.70 -20.05 4.04
N ASN A 218 20.18 -21.18 4.55
CA ASN A 218 20.85 -22.48 4.52
C ASN A 218 20.18 -23.45 3.52
N ALA A 219 19.24 -23.00 2.74
CA ALA A 219 18.56 -23.73 1.69
C ALA A 219 19.00 -23.24 0.29
#